data_d534f6403b14dbfc831206c8df94f1c4
#
_entry.id   d534f6403b14dbfc831206c8df94f1c4
#
_cell.length_a   1.000
_cell.length_b   1.000
_cell.length_c   1.000
_cell.angle_alpha   90.00
_cell.angle_beta   90.00
_cell.angle_gamma   90.00
#
_symmetry.space_group_name_H-M   'P 1'
#
loop_
_entity.id
_entity.type
_entity.pdbx_description
1 polymer ?
#
loop_
_entity_poly.entity_id
_entity_poly.type
_entity_poly.pdbx_seq_one_letter_code
_entity_poly.pdbx_strand_id
1 'polypeptide(L)'
;MLQEILKEGRVKMGLKTREVAAFLNIDQALVSKFESGTRVPTYEQLEKLSTNLNVDLERLKVEWLAEKIIKIVKYEPQAAEALAVAETRVEYLKSSKTFDVPDVSSELKEKLQYADELKNSWEKTKPLNQTQLVKMREFFDIENTYESNRIEGNTLSLQETHLVVREGLTIGGKSMREHLEAVNHIDALNYVALMISNRETISKRTLLELHSLILKGVDSQNAGVYRQVPVRISGSRHEPPQPYMLDKLMEDFFRHYQNQKRLLHPLILAAEVHERLVSIHPFIDGNGRTSRLLMNVVMLQNGYTLTHIKGDLSSRLEYYKSLEEVQVNNNPEPFYGLVVNSVISSLQEHLKMV
;
A
#
# COMPACT_ATOMS: atom_id res chain seq x y z
N MET A 1 -13.57 -25.87 -20.61
CA MET A 1 -12.29 -26.63 -20.42
C MET A 1 -11.52 -26.69 -21.73
N LEU A 2 -10.18 -26.77 -21.69
CA LEU A 2 -9.33 -26.75 -22.90
C LEU A 2 -9.75 -27.74 -23.98
N GLN A 3 -10.04 -28.98 -23.56
CA GLN A 3 -10.43 -30.08 -24.50
C GLN A 3 -11.71 -29.77 -25.26
N GLU A 4 -12.69 -29.12 -24.65
CA GLU A 4 -13.94 -28.74 -25.28
C GLU A 4 -13.72 -27.66 -26.34
N ILE A 5 -12.93 -26.65 -26.01
CA ILE A 5 -12.59 -25.55 -26.91
C ILE A 5 -11.86 -26.07 -28.18
N LEU A 6 -10.92 -26.98 -27.98
CA LEU A 6 -10.18 -27.60 -29.11
C LEU A 6 -11.11 -28.43 -30.00
N LYS A 7 -11.97 -29.24 -29.40
CA LYS A 7 -12.95 -30.06 -30.12
C LYS A 7 -13.97 -29.21 -30.86
N GLU A 8 -14.54 -28.21 -30.20
CA GLU A 8 -15.50 -27.27 -30.82
C GLU A 8 -14.87 -26.49 -31.96
N GLY A 9 -13.63 -25.97 -31.77
CA GLY A 9 -12.89 -25.27 -32.81
C GLY A 9 -12.70 -26.16 -34.06
N ARG A 10 -12.26 -27.39 -33.86
CA ARG A 10 -12.09 -28.36 -34.92
C ARG A 10 -13.41 -28.65 -35.64
N VAL A 11 -14.47 -28.91 -34.91
CA VAL A 11 -15.80 -29.21 -35.50
C VAL A 11 -16.34 -28.00 -36.27
N LYS A 12 -16.19 -26.80 -35.75
CA LYS A 12 -16.61 -25.55 -36.39
C LYS A 12 -15.87 -25.29 -37.70
N MET A 13 -14.59 -25.71 -37.78
CA MET A 13 -13.79 -25.61 -39.02
C MET A 13 -14.02 -26.78 -39.97
N GLY A 14 -14.89 -27.75 -39.62
CA GLY A 14 -15.18 -28.92 -40.45
C GLY A 14 -14.04 -29.92 -40.56
N LEU A 15 -13.03 -29.83 -39.70
CA LEU A 15 -11.82 -30.65 -39.78
C LEU A 15 -11.98 -32.00 -39.07
N LYS A 16 -11.35 -33.04 -39.64
CA LYS A 16 -11.17 -34.35 -39.00
C LYS A 16 -9.93 -34.33 -38.13
N THR A 17 -9.85 -35.19 -37.13
CA THR A 17 -8.69 -35.28 -36.20
C THR A 17 -7.37 -35.57 -36.95
N ARG A 18 -7.43 -36.34 -38.09
CA ARG A 18 -6.27 -36.60 -38.94
C ARG A 18 -5.71 -35.34 -39.63
N GLU A 19 -6.58 -34.36 -39.91
CA GLU A 19 -6.19 -33.10 -40.57
C GLU A 19 -5.52 -32.19 -39.54
N VAL A 20 -6.04 -32.16 -38.31
CA VAL A 20 -5.38 -31.48 -37.18
C VAL A 20 -4.03 -32.10 -36.88
N ALA A 21 -3.93 -33.41 -36.91
CA ALA A 21 -2.65 -34.16 -36.73
C ALA A 21 -1.62 -33.74 -37.78
N ALA A 22 -2.04 -33.59 -39.05
CA ALA A 22 -1.16 -33.26 -40.16
C ALA A 22 -0.51 -31.87 -39.97
N PHE A 23 -1.27 -30.80 -39.65
CA PHE A 23 -0.65 -29.49 -39.46
C PHE A 23 0.13 -29.34 -38.14
N LEU A 24 -0.15 -30.17 -37.16
CA LEU A 24 0.67 -30.25 -35.93
C LEU A 24 1.92 -31.12 -36.13
N ASN A 25 2.00 -31.92 -37.17
CA ASN A 25 3.01 -32.92 -37.41
C ASN A 25 3.12 -33.96 -36.25
N ILE A 26 1.98 -34.53 -35.88
CA ILE A 26 1.86 -35.48 -34.79
C ILE A 26 0.94 -36.64 -35.16
N ASP A 27 0.91 -37.68 -34.34
CA ASP A 27 -0.02 -38.80 -34.52
C ASP A 27 -1.47 -38.40 -34.21
N GLN A 28 -2.44 -38.89 -35.00
CA GLN A 28 -3.87 -38.63 -34.81
C GLN A 28 -4.36 -39.03 -33.41
N ALA A 29 -3.80 -40.12 -32.82
CA ALA A 29 -4.16 -40.55 -31.48
C ALA A 29 -3.80 -39.50 -30.42
N LEU A 30 -2.77 -38.66 -30.67
CA LEU A 30 -2.40 -37.58 -29.77
C LEU A 30 -3.41 -36.44 -29.82
N VAL A 31 -3.97 -36.10 -30.99
CA VAL A 31 -5.06 -35.11 -31.12
C VAL A 31 -6.30 -35.61 -30.34
N SER A 32 -6.65 -36.89 -30.45
CA SER A 32 -7.75 -37.47 -29.69
C SER A 32 -7.52 -37.38 -28.18
N LYS A 33 -6.27 -37.55 -27.72
CA LYS A 33 -5.90 -37.36 -26.31
C LYS A 33 -5.99 -35.90 -25.84
N PHE A 34 -5.74 -34.94 -26.71
CA PHE A 34 -5.96 -33.51 -26.39
C PHE A 34 -7.46 -33.22 -26.23
N GLU A 35 -8.30 -33.72 -27.14
CA GLU A 35 -9.75 -33.52 -27.11
C GLU A 35 -10.47 -34.33 -26.03
N SER A 36 -9.84 -35.37 -25.47
CA SER A 36 -10.36 -36.10 -24.32
C SER A 36 -9.82 -35.58 -22.97
N GLY A 37 -8.93 -34.59 -22.96
CA GLY A 37 -8.29 -34.06 -21.75
C GLY A 37 -7.21 -34.99 -21.13
N THR A 38 -6.95 -36.16 -21.75
CA THR A 38 -5.98 -37.13 -21.24
C THR A 38 -4.54 -36.59 -21.35
N ARG A 39 -4.28 -35.73 -22.33
CA ARG A 39 -2.98 -35.05 -22.52
C ARG A 39 -3.16 -33.58 -22.86
N VAL A 40 -2.26 -32.75 -22.38
CA VAL A 40 -2.23 -31.31 -22.67
C VAL A 40 -1.21 -31.09 -23.79
N PRO A 41 -1.50 -30.28 -24.83
CA PRO A 41 -0.55 -29.93 -25.87
C PRO A 41 0.64 -29.15 -25.32
N THR A 42 1.76 -29.11 -26.06
CA THR A 42 2.87 -28.18 -25.78
C THR A 42 2.46 -26.76 -26.15
N TYR A 43 3.21 -25.77 -25.70
CA TYR A 43 2.90 -24.36 -26.01
C TYR A 43 2.96 -24.11 -27.54
N GLU A 44 3.97 -24.64 -28.22
CA GLU A 44 4.09 -24.55 -29.68
C GLU A 44 2.89 -25.19 -30.41
N GLN A 45 2.41 -26.34 -29.91
CA GLN A 45 1.22 -27.00 -30.46
C GLN A 45 -0.04 -26.15 -30.21
N LEU A 46 -0.12 -25.47 -29.05
CA LEU A 46 -1.23 -24.59 -28.72
C LEU A 46 -1.31 -23.39 -29.69
N GLU A 47 -0.18 -22.77 -30.02
CA GLU A 47 -0.12 -21.68 -31.01
C GLU A 47 -0.58 -22.13 -32.40
N LYS A 48 -0.12 -23.30 -32.85
CA LYS A 48 -0.57 -23.88 -34.09
C LYS A 48 -2.06 -24.22 -34.10
N LEU A 49 -2.57 -24.74 -32.97
CA LEU A 49 -4.00 -25.03 -32.79
C LEU A 49 -4.84 -23.73 -32.82
N SER A 50 -4.40 -22.66 -32.13
CA SER A 50 -5.06 -21.35 -32.18
C SER A 50 -5.24 -20.85 -33.60
N THR A 51 -4.16 -20.82 -34.39
CA THR A 51 -4.15 -20.33 -35.77
C THR A 51 -5.03 -21.19 -36.65
N ASN A 52 -4.87 -22.52 -36.63
CA ASN A 52 -5.55 -23.43 -37.56
C ASN A 52 -7.00 -23.73 -37.20
N LEU A 53 -7.39 -23.59 -35.94
CA LEU A 53 -8.77 -23.75 -35.50
C LEU A 53 -9.53 -22.40 -35.36
N ASN A 54 -8.88 -21.28 -35.67
CA ASN A 54 -9.40 -19.93 -35.50
C ASN A 54 -9.98 -19.70 -34.11
N VAL A 55 -9.21 -20.03 -33.08
CA VAL A 55 -9.55 -19.84 -31.67
C VAL A 55 -8.58 -18.84 -31.05
N ASP A 56 -9.10 -17.93 -30.25
CA ASP A 56 -8.29 -16.92 -29.57
C ASP A 56 -7.17 -17.55 -28.73
N LEU A 57 -5.93 -17.14 -28.97
CA LEU A 57 -4.74 -17.70 -28.33
C LEU A 57 -4.70 -17.37 -26.83
N GLU A 58 -5.12 -16.17 -26.42
CA GLU A 58 -5.09 -15.78 -25.01
C GLU A 58 -6.11 -16.60 -24.21
N ARG A 59 -7.28 -16.84 -24.77
CA ARG A 59 -8.27 -17.73 -24.18
C ARG A 59 -7.74 -19.17 -24.06
N LEU A 60 -7.08 -19.67 -25.09
CA LEU A 60 -6.47 -21.01 -25.05
C LEU A 60 -5.33 -21.10 -24.02
N LYS A 61 -4.51 -20.05 -23.87
CA LYS A 61 -3.44 -19.99 -22.86
C LYS A 61 -3.99 -20.07 -21.44
N VAL A 62 -5.07 -19.34 -21.14
CA VAL A 62 -5.70 -19.36 -19.81
C VAL A 62 -6.15 -20.79 -19.46
N GLU A 63 -6.89 -21.44 -20.34
CA GLU A 63 -7.37 -22.80 -20.14
C GLU A 63 -6.22 -23.84 -20.08
N TRP A 64 -5.19 -23.65 -20.89
CA TRP A 64 -4.01 -24.50 -20.90
C TRP A 64 -3.20 -24.39 -19.59
N LEU A 65 -3.04 -23.19 -19.04
CA LEU A 65 -2.42 -22.99 -17.75
C LEU A 65 -3.27 -23.59 -16.62
N ALA A 66 -4.59 -23.38 -16.64
CA ALA A 66 -5.51 -23.97 -15.68
C ALA A 66 -5.43 -25.50 -15.66
N GLU A 67 -5.41 -26.16 -16.83
CA GLU A 67 -5.26 -27.62 -16.91
C GLU A 67 -3.91 -28.11 -16.33
N LYS A 68 -2.82 -27.34 -16.53
CA LYS A 68 -1.52 -27.68 -15.92
C LYS A 68 -1.54 -27.57 -14.40
N ILE A 69 -2.14 -26.51 -13.87
CA ILE A 69 -2.26 -26.27 -12.43
C ILE A 69 -3.12 -27.39 -11.82
N ILE A 70 -4.29 -27.68 -12.40
CA ILE A 70 -5.18 -28.74 -11.94
C ILE A 70 -4.46 -30.10 -11.91
N LYS A 71 -3.64 -30.41 -12.90
CA LYS A 71 -2.86 -31.66 -12.92
C LYS A 71 -1.88 -31.79 -11.75
N ILE A 72 -1.35 -30.68 -11.27
CA ILE A 72 -0.42 -30.67 -10.14
C ILE A 72 -1.18 -30.86 -8.82
N VAL A 73 -2.33 -30.20 -8.66
CA VAL A 73 -2.98 -30.06 -7.34
C VAL A 73 -4.19 -30.97 -7.13
N LYS A 74 -4.74 -31.62 -8.15
CA LYS A 74 -6.06 -32.32 -8.10
C LYS A 74 -6.19 -33.43 -7.06
N TYR A 75 -5.09 -33.99 -6.60
CA TYR A 75 -5.08 -35.09 -5.58
C TYR A 75 -4.55 -34.62 -4.22
N GLU A 76 -4.18 -33.34 -4.09
CA GLU A 76 -3.67 -32.79 -2.86
C GLU A 76 -4.81 -32.30 -1.97
N PRO A 77 -4.92 -32.75 -0.71
CA PRO A 77 -5.96 -32.30 0.21
C PRO A 77 -5.99 -30.78 0.41
N GLN A 78 -4.81 -30.14 0.34
CA GLN A 78 -4.64 -28.69 0.52
C GLN A 78 -4.72 -27.89 -0.80
N ALA A 79 -5.21 -28.50 -1.90
CA ALA A 79 -5.23 -27.88 -3.23
C ALA A 79 -5.89 -26.52 -3.27
N ALA A 80 -7.06 -26.36 -2.64
CA ALA A 80 -7.80 -25.11 -2.61
C ALA A 80 -7.03 -24.01 -1.86
N GLU A 81 -6.44 -24.34 -0.72
CA GLU A 81 -5.64 -23.40 0.08
C GLU A 81 -4.35 -22.99 -0.64
N ALA A 82 -3.66 -23.97 -1.26
CA ALA A 82 -2.46 -23.69 -2.06
C ALA A 82 -2.76 -22.81 -3.27
N LEU A 83 -3.91 -22.98 -3.93
CA LEU A 83 -4.33 -22.12 -5.04
C LEU A 83 -4.63 -20.70 -4.57
N ALA A 84 -5.28 -20.49 -3.44
CA ALA A 84 -5.53 -19.17 -2.87
C ALA A 84 -4.23 -18.43 -2.51
N VAL A 85 -3.25 -19.14 -1.93
CA VAL A 85 -1.92 -18.60 -1.67
C VAL A 85 -1.18 -18.27 -2.98
N ALA A 86 -1.27 -19.13 -3.99
CA ALA A 86 -0.65 -18.90 -5.30
C ALA A 86 -1.29 -17.71 -6.02
N GLU A 87 -2.60 -17.58 -5.99
CA GLU A 87 -3.34 -16.42 -6.54
C GLU A 87 -2.85 -15.11 -5.94
N THR A 88 -2.78 -15.04 -4.60
CA THR A 88 -2.26 -13.86 -3.88
C THR A 88 -0.82 -13.52 -4.31
N ARG A 89 0.04 -14.54 -4.50
CA ARG A 89 1.42 -14.35 -4.94
C ARG A 89 1.51 -13.90 -6.41
N VAL A 90 0.70 -14.47 -7.29
CA VAL A 90 0.63 -14.07 -8.71
C VAL A 90 0.10 -12.65 -8.85
N GLU A 91 -0.91 -12.27 -8.07
CA GLU A 91 -1.40 -10.89 -8.01
C GLU A 91 -0.32 -9.94 -7.50
N TYR A 92 0.42 -10.31 -6.45
CA TYR A 92 1.58 -9.53 -5.97
C TYR A 92 2.65 -9.37 -7.07
N LEU A 93 3.00 -10.44 -7.78
CA LEU A 93 3.97 -10.40 -8.89
C LEU A 93 3.47 -9.59 -10.10
N LYS A 94 2.16 -9.55 -10.34
CA LYS A 94 1.55 -8.70 -11.37
C LYS A 94 1.51 -7.23 -10.95
N SER A 95 1.22 -6.95 -9.69
CA SER A 95 1.22 -5.59 -9.13
C SER A 95 2.62 -4.95 -9.09
N SER A 96 3.68 -5.77 -9.16
CA SER A 96 5.06 -5.26 -9.24
C SER A 96 5.45 -4.72 -10.63
N LYS A 97 4.55 -4.70 -11.62
CA LYS A 97 4.96 -4.45 -13.01
C LYS A 97 4.57 -3.10 -13.62
N THR A 98 3.53 -2.43 -13.20
CA THR A 98 3.25 -1.03 -13.61
C THR A 98 2.16 -0.45 -12.72
N PHE A 99 2.56 0.42 -11.80
CA PHE A 99 1.59 1.25 -11.10
C PHE A 99 1.11 2.36 -12.04
N ASP A 100 -0.18 2.65 -12.02
CA ASP A 100 -0.70 3.86 -12.62
C ASP A 100 -0.14 5.05 -11.82
N VAL A 101 0.55 5.93 -12.53
CA VAL A 101 0.98 7.22 -11.99
C VAL A 101 0.00 8.24 -12.56
N PRO A 102 -0.66 9.07 -11.73
CA PRO A 102 -1.48 10.16 -12.22
C PRO A 102 -0.70 11.02 -13.22
N ASP A 103 -1.40 11.82 -14.00
CA ASP A 103 -0.72 12.76 -14.90
C ASP A 103 -0.03 13.85 -14.07
N VAL A 104 1.22 13.58 -13.72
CA VAL A 104 2.11 14.43 -12.94
C VAL A 104 3.33 14.80 -13.78
N SER A 105 4.06 15.84 -13.36
CA SER A 105 5.24 16.32 -14.06
C SER A 105 6.30 15.23 -14.26
N SER A 106 7.13 15.40 -15.30
CA SER A 106 8.29 14.53 -15.51
C SER A 106 9.26 14.55 -14.34
N GLU A 107 9.42 15.69 -13.66
CA GLU A 107 10.25 15.82 -12.47
C GLU A 107 9.76 14.91 -11.34
N LEU A 108 8.45 14.88 -11.08
CA LEU A 108 7.90 14.00 -10.04
C LEU A 108 8.01 12.53 -10.42
N LYS A 109 7.84 12.18 -11.71
CA LYS A 109 8.07 10.81 -12.21
C LYS A 109 9.50 10.34 -12.00
N GLU A 110 10.49 11.20 -12.28
CA GLU A 110 11.91 10.91 -12.01
C GLU A 110 12.18 10.70 -10.51
N LYS A 111 11.60 11.53 -9.64
CA LYS A 111 11.72 11.37 -8.19
C LYS A 111 11.09 10.06 -7.68
N LEU A 112 9.94 9.66 -8.22
CA LEU A 112 9.31 8.38 -7.90
C LEU A 112 10.22 7.20 -8.29
N GLN A 113 10.78 7.25 -9.51
CA GLN A 113 11.74 6.24 -9.95
C GLN A 113 12.97 6.18 -9.06
N TYR A 114 13.53 7.33 -8.69
CA TYR A 114 14.68 7.39 -7.80
C TYR A 114 14.37 6.84 -6.40
N ALA A 115 13.18 7.11 -5.86
CA ALA A 115 12.72 6.52 -4.60
C ALA A 115 12.63 4.98 -4.68
N ASP A 116 12.17 4.44 -5.82
CA ASP A 116 12.14 2.99 -6.06
C ASP A 116 13.54 2.37 -6.16
N GLU A 117 14.49 3.06 -6.79
CA GLU A 117 15.89 2.64 -6.85
C GLU A 117 16.53 2.56 -5.45
N LEU A 118 16.26 3.57 -4.61
CA LEU A 118 16.71 3.57 -3.21
C LEU A 118 16.03 2.45 -2.40
N LYS A 119 14.72 2.24 -2.57
CA LYS A 119 14.00 1.12 -1.95
C LYS A 119 14.61 -0.23 -2.36
N ASN A 120 14.90 -0.42 -3.64
CA ASN A 120 15.54 -1.64 -4.13
C ASN A 120 16.95 -1.83 -3.54
N SER A 121 17.68 -0.73 -3.34
CA SER A 121 18.98 -0.76 -2.66
C SER A 121 18.83 -1.14 -1.19
N TRP A 122 17.84 -0.59 -0.50
CA TRP A 122 17.47 -0.95 0.88
C TRP A 122 17.08 -2.43 1.01
N GLU A 123 16.27 -2.96 0.10
CA GLU A 123 15.91 -4.39 0.10
C GLU A 123 17.13 -5.31 -0.05
N LYS A 124 18.14 -4.90 -0.81
CA LYS A 124 19.38 -5.68 -0.99
C LYS A 124 20.25 -5.75 0.27
N THR A 125 20.06 -4.86 1.25
CA THR A 125 20.79 -4.93 2.52
C THR A 125 20.27 -5.99 3.48
N LYS A 126 19.08 -6.55 3.19
CA LYS A 126 18.43 -7.56 4.03
C LYS A 126 18.96 -8.99 3.78
N PRO A 127 19.02 -9.86 4.79
CA PRO A 127 18.60 -9.62 6.18
C PRO A 127 19.64 -8.85 6.99
N LEU A 128 19.16 -7.87 7.77
CA LEU A 128 20.03 -7.16 8.71
C LEU A 128 20.20 -7.96 10.01
N ASN A 129 21.29 -7.66 10.74
CA ASN A 129 21.50 -8.17 12.09
C ASN A 129 20.37 -7.72 13.02
N GLN A 130 19.90 -8.63 13.89
CA GLN A 130 18.81 -8.35 14.84
C GLN A 130 19.07 -7.12 15.71
N THR A 131 20.29 -6.98 16.23
CA THR A 131 20.69 -5.82 17.06
C THR A 131 20.65 -4.53 16.27
N GLN A 132 21.10 -4.54 15.02
CA GLN A 132 21.07 -3.40 14.11
C GLN A 132 19.64 -2.97 13.80
N LEU A 133 18.75 -3.92 13.50
CA LEU A 133 17.32 -3.65 13.26
C LEU A 133 16.65 -2.97 14.47
N VAL A 134 16.91 -3.47 15.69
CA VAL A 134 16.36 -2.89 16.91
C VAL A 134 16.84 -1.46 17.08
N LYS A 135 18.14 -1.20 16.93
CA LYS A 135 18.73 0.14 17.08
C LYS A 135 18.22 1.13 16.04
N MET A 136 18.13 0.70 14.79
CA MET A 136 17.55 1.52 13.71
C MET A 136 16.09 1.87 14.00
N ARG A 137 15.29 0.87 14.38
CA ARG A 137 13.89 1.11 14.75
C ARG A 137 13.77 2.09 15.92
N GLU A 138 14.55 1.90 16.97
CA GLU A 138 14.56 2.83 18.11
C GLU A 138 14.85 4.27 17.69
N PHE A 139 15.81 4.47 16.82
CA PHE A 139 16.21 5.78 16.31
C PHE A 139 15.08 6.43 15.50
N PHE A 140 14.59 5.75 14.47
CA PHE A 140 13.57 6.30 13.57
C PHE A 140 12.19 6.45 14.22
N ASP A 141 11.83 5.60 15.17
CA ASP A 141 10.59 5.75 15.96
C ASP A 141 10.61 7.04 16.78
N ILE A 142 11.75 7.39 17.39
CA ILE A 142 11.91 8.62 18.15
C ILE A 142 11.87 9.85 17.24
N GLU A 143 12.60 9.82 16.11
CA GLU A 143 12.56 10.93 15.14
C GLU A 143 11.16 11.16 14.59
N ASN A 144 10.46 10.08 14.19
CA ASN A 144 9.09 10.19 13.67
C ASN A 144 8.14 10.76 14.74
N THR A 145 8.28 10.32 15.99
CA THR A 145 7.48 10.82 17.11
C THR A 145 7.75 12.30 17.37
N TYR A 146 9.01 12.69 17.41
CA TYR A 146 9.42 14.08 17.61
C TYR A 146 8.86 14.99 16.52
N GLU A 147 9.15 14.68 15.25
CA GLU A 147 8.77 15.53 14.13
C GLU A 147 7.23 15.58 13.95
N SER A 148 6.54 14.45 14.10
CA SER A 148 5.08 14.41 13.97
C SER A 148 4.37 15.23 15.05
N ASN A 149 4.83 15.18 16.30
CA ASN A 149 4.26 15.99 17.38
C ASN A 149 4.66 17.47 17.28
N ARG A 150 5.88 17.76 16.82
CA ARG A 150 6.37 19.13 16.59
C ARG A 150 5.52 19.87 15.54
N ILE A 151 5.05 19.21 14.49
CA ILE A 151 4.10 19.77 13.53
C ILE A 151 2.84 20.29 14.24
N GLU A 152 2.35 19.54 15.23
CA GLU A 152 1.15 19.90 16.01
C GLU A 152 1.42 20.90 17.15
N GLY A 153 2.66 21.35 17.30
CA GLY A 153 3.04 22.38 18.27
C GLY A 153 3.58 21.84 19.62
N ASN A 154 3.85 20.55 19.73
CA ASN A 154 4.56 19.99 20.88
C ASN A 154 5.97 20.59 20.95
N THR A 155 6.41 20.97 22.14
CA THR A 155 7.65 21.73 22.36
C THR A 155 8.78 20.89 22.94
N LEU A 156 8.60 19.58 23.12
CA LEU A 156 9.69 18.66 23.48
C LEU A 156 10.78 18.70 22.40
N SER A 157 12.04 18.78 22.79
CA SER A 157 13.17 18.57 21.86
C SER A 157 13.32 17.07 21.52
N LEU A 158 14.14 16.75 20.53
CA LEU A 158 14.43 15.35 20.17
C LEU A 158 14.98 14.55 21.36
N GLN A 159 15.91 15.15 22.12
CA GLN A 159 16.49 14.54 23.32
C GLN A 159 15.44 14.35 24.42
N GLU A 160 14.60 15.36 24.66
CA GLU A 160 13.52 15.26 25.64
C GLU A 160 12.48 14.21 25.22
N THR A 161 12.14 14.11 23.95
CA THR A 161 11.27 13.06 23.41
C THR A 161 11.86 11.67 23.68
N HIS A 162 13.17 11.49 23.47
CA HIS A 162 13.86 10.25 23.79
C HIS A 162 13.76 9.91 25.28
N LEU A 163 14.06 10.87 26.18
CA LEU A 163 13.99 10.66 27.63
C LEU A 163 12.57 10.31 28.11
N VAL A 164 11.56 11.00 27.58
CA VAL A 164 10.15 10.73 27.92
C VAL A 164 9.74 9.32 27.48
N VAL A 165 10.06 8.97 26.24
CA VAL A 165 9.58 7.73 25.63
C VAL A 165 10.35 6.50 26.11
N ARG A 166 11.68 6.60 26.24
CA ARG A 166 12.53 5.43 26.55
C ARG A 166 12.83 5.27 28.03
N GLU A 167 12.93 6.37 28.74
CA GLU A 167 13.31 6.35 30.15
C GLU A 167 12.13 6.66 31.07
N GLY A 168 10.98 7.07 30.52
CA GLY A 168 9.78 7.42 31.30
C GLY A 168 9.95 8.66 32.16
N LEU A 169 10.90 9.54 31.80
CA LEU A 169 11.18 10.75 32.57
C LEU A 169 10.18 11.86 32.27
N THR A 170 9.88 12.66 33.30
CA THR A 170 9.11 13.90 33.14
C THR A 170 10.07 15.08 32.98
N ILE A 171 9.78 15.95 32.00
CA ILE A 171 10.61 17.11 31.67
C ILE A 171 10.00 18.35 32.31
N GLY A 172 10.80 19.05 33.11
CA GLY A 172 10.39 20.30 33.74
C GLY A 172 10.02 21.38 32.72
N GLY A 173 8.93 22.10 32.98
CA GLY A 173 8.44 23.16 32.09
C GLY A 173 7.63 22.68 30.87
N LYS A 174 7.41 21.38 30.73
CA LYS A 174 6.55 20.77 29.70
C LYS A 174 5.25 20.26 30.31
N SER A 175 4.16 20.38 29.56
CA SER A 175 2.84 19.93 30.03
C SER A 175 2.73 18.41 30.04
N MET A 176 1.85 17.85 30.88
CA MET A 176 1.50 16.43 30.86
C MET A 176 0.95 16.00 29.48
N ARG A 177 0.22 16.89 28.80
CA ARG A 177 -0.28 16.65 27.45
C ARG A 177 0.85 16.34 26.47
N GLU A 178 1.92 17.15 26.47
CA GLU A 178 3.07 16.95 25.57
C GLU A 178 3.77 15.61 25.82
N HIS A 179 3.89 15.19 27.09
CA HIS A 179 4.45 13.88 27.45
C HIS A 179 3.55 12.74 26.93
N LEU A 180 2.24 12.83 27.17
CA LEU A 180 1.28 11.83 26.68
C LEU A 180 1.26 11.75 25.17
N GLU A 181 1.33 12.87 24.46
CA GLU A 181 1.39 12.89 22.99
C GLU A 181 2.63 12.12 22.46
N ALA A 182 3.79 12.26 23.10
CA ALA A 182 4.99 11.51 22.72
C ALA A 182 4.84 10.00 22.98
N VAL A 183 4.37 9.61 24.18
CA VAL A 183 4.15 8.21 24.55
C VAL A 183 3.08 7.56 23.65
N ASN A 184 1.97 8.23 23.45
CA ASN A 184 0.88 7.77 22.62
C ASN A 184 1.28 7.56 21.16
N HIS A 185 2.16 8.42 20.63
CA HIS A 185 2.64 8.30 19.27
C HIS A 185 3.51 7.05 19.09
N ILE A 186 4.35 6.71 20.07
CA ILE A 186 5.10 5.44 20.08
C ILE A 186 4.17 4.23 20.17
N ASP A 187 3.13 4.27 21.03
CA ASP A 187 2.13 3.21 21.10
C ASP A 187 1.45 3.02 19.73
N ALA A 188 1.14 4.11 19.05
CA ALA A 188 0.55 4.07 17.71
C ALA A 188 1.54 3.53 16.64
N LEU A 189 2.85 3.86 16.70
CA LEU A 189 3.88 3.27 15.83
C LEU A 189 4.03 1.76 16.08
N ASN A 190 3.97 1.31 17.34
CA ASN A 190 3.97 -0.11 17.65
C ASN A 190 2.73 -0.82 17.06
N TYR A 191 1.57 -0.18 17.10
CA TYR A 191 0.38 -0.71 16.45
C TYR A 191 0.52 -0.75 14.91
N VAL A 192 1.10 0.27 14.29
CA VAL A 192 1.45 0.23 12.86
C VAL A 192 2.35 -0.97 12.54
N ALA A 193 3.39 -1.22 13.36
CA ALA A 193 4.26 -2.37 13.15
C ALA A 193 3.51 -3.72 13.25
N LEU A 194 2.53 -3.84 14.16
CA LEU A 194 1.64 -5.01 14.24
C LEU A 194 0.76 -5.13 13.00
N MET A 195 0.17 -4.04 12.50
CA MET A 195 -0.59 -4.04 11.25
C MET A 195 0.25 -4.57 10.08
N ILE A 196 1.53 -4.16 9.98
CA ILE A 196 2.43 -4.62 8.92
C ILE A 196 2.72 -6.12 9.07
N SER A 197 3.07 -6.58 10.28
CA SER A 197 3.38 -8.00 10.53
C SER A 197 2.19 -8.92 10.25
N ASN A 198 0.98 -8.47 10.60
CA ASN A 198 -0.26 -9.20 10.41
C ASN A 198 -0.87 -9.01 9.01
N ARG A 199 -0.24 -8.20 8.15
CA ARG A 199 -0.77 -7.80 6.84
C ARG A 199 -2.18 -7.20 6.91
N GLU A 200 -2.47 -6.47 7.97
CA GLU A 200 -3.76 -5.80 8.14
C GLU A 200 -3.91 -4.63 7.17
N THR A 201 -5.08 -4.48 6.60
CA THR A 201 -5.39 -3.39 5.66
C THR A 201 -5.96 -2.18 6.40
N ILE A 202 -5.85 -0.99 5.81
CA ILE A 202 -6.52 0.22 6.31
C ILE A 202 -8.03 0.02 6.22
N SER A 203 -8.70 0.18 7.35
CA SER A 203 -10.15 0.01 7.53
C SER A 203 -10.69 0.98 8.59
N LYS A 204 -12.01 1.10 8.71
CA LYS A 204 -12.63 1.91 9.78
C LYS A 204 -12.12 1.49 11.16
N ARG A 205 -12.02 0.17 11.43
CA ARG A 205 -11.53 -0.36 12.70
C ARG A 205 -10.10 0.10 12.99
N THR A 206 -9.17 -0.15 12.06
CA THR A 206 -7.74 0.18 12.27
C THR A 206 -7.50 1.69 12.36
N LEU A 207 -8.25 2.50 11.62
CA LEU A 207 -8.22 3.96 11.74
C LEU A 207 -8.66 4.44 13.12
N LEU A 208 -9.79 3.94 13.63
CA LEU A 208 -10.33 4.35 14.93
C LEU A 208 -9.43 3.87 16.08
N GLU A 209 -8.83 2.68 15.97
CA GLU A 209 -7.84 2.17 16.93
C GLU A 209 -6.57 3.04 16.94
N LEU A 210 -6.01 3.39 15.78
CA LEU A 210 -4.86 4.32 15.70
C LEU A 210 -5.18 5.67 16.34
N HIS A 211 -6.32 6.25 15.99
CA HIS A 211 -6.73 7.53 16.55
C HIS A 211 -6.98 7.44 18.07
N SER A 212 -7.54 6.34 18.55
CA SER A 212 -7.73 6.10 19.98
C SER A 212 -6.40 6.08 20.74
N LEU A 213 -5.36 5.46 20.16
CA LEU A 213 -4.01 5.48 20.74
C LEU A 213 -3.43 6.89 20.79
N ILE A 214 -3.55 7.67 19.73
CA ILE A 214 -3.04 9.07 19.65
C ILE A 214 -3.64 9.96 20.72
N LEU A 215 -4.91 9.82 21.05
CA LEU A 215 -5.59 10.65 22.05
C LEU A 215 -5.74 10.03 23.43
N LYS A 216 -5.18 8.84 23.67
CA LYS A 216 -5.24 8.14 24.95
C LYS A 216 -4.76 9.03 26.11
N GLY A 217 -5.63 9.29 27.09
CA GLY A 217 -5.31 10.16 28.23
C GLY A 217 -5.19 11.66 27.92
N VAL A 218 -5.21 12.05 26.66
CA VAL A 218 -5.22 13.47 26.21
C VAL A 218 -6.66 13.97 26.08
N ASP A 219 -7.48 13.24 25.33
CA ASP A 219 -8.91 13.48 25.14
C ASP A 219 -9.66 12.17 24.97
N SER A 220 -9.91 11.50 26.09
CA SER A 220 -10.51 10.16 26.09
C SER A 220 -11.96 10.13 25.59
N GLN A 221 -12.67 11.27 25.57
CA GLN A 221 -14.06 11.33 25.08
C GLN A 221 -14.12 11.28 23.56
N ASN A 222 -13.13 11.87 22.88
CA ASN A 222 -13.07 11.94 21.42
C ASN A 222 -12.10 10.92 20.82
N ALA A 223 -11.41 10.12 21.64
CA ALA A 223 -10.46 9.11 21.21
C ALA A 223 -11.16 7.98 20.42
N GLY A 224 -10.80 7.80 19.16
CA GLY A 224 -11.39 6.77 18.29
C GLY A 224 -12.83 7.02 17.85
N VAL A 225 -13.31 8.25 17.93
CA VAL A 225 -14.71 8.61 17.62
C VAL A 225 -14.75 9.74 16.60
N TYR A 226 -15.57 9.60 15.56
CA TYR A 226 -15.81 10.69 14.60
C TYR A 226 -16.55 11.84 15.29
N ARG A 227 -16.14 13.06 14.98
CA ARG A 227 -16.75 14.28 15.52
C ARG A 227 -18.23 14.39 15.16
N GLN A 228 -19.00 14.94 16.08
CA GLN A 228 -20.41 15.23 15.91
C GLN A 228 -20.69 16.74 15.78
N VAL A 229 -19.63 17.54 15.79
CA VAL A 229 -19.71 19.01 15.71
C VAL A 229 -18.89 19.54 14.54
N PRO A 230 -19.26 20.68 13.94
CA PRO A 230 -18.44 21.36 12.95
C PRO A 230 -17.10 21.78 13.56
N VAL A 231 -16.03 21.73 12.77
CA VAL A 231 -14.69 22.20 13.15
C VAL A 231 -14.13 23.14 12.09
N ARG A 232 -13.15 23.94 12.47
CA ARG A 232 -12.34 24.75 11.57
C ARG A 232 -10.87 24.45 11.81
N ILE A 233 -10.08 24.47 10.73
CA ILE A 233 -8.63 24.29 10.81
C ILE A 233 -8.00 25.68 10.93
N SER A 234 -7.35 25.95 12.05
CA SER A 234 -6.70 27.25 12.29
C SER A 234 -5.64 27.54 11.22
N GLY A 235 -5.74 28.70 10.59
CA GLY A 235 -4.79 29.14 9.56
C GLY A 235 -5.00 28.52 8.17
N SER A 236 -6.02 27.69 7.96
CA SER A 236 -6.37 27.14 6.65
C SER A 236 -7.62 27.80 6.05
N ARG A 237 -7.65 27.92 4.72
CA ARG A 237 -8.85 28.32 3.96
C ARG A 237 -9.78 27.15 3.68
N HIS A 238 -9.31 25.92 3.89
CA HIS A 238 -10.13 24.73 3.73
C HIS A 238 -11.18 24.62 4.84
N GLU A 239 -12.44 24.39 4.45
CA GLU A 239 -13.54 24.15 5.37
C GLU A 239 -13.87 22.66 5.40
N PRO A 240 -13.58 21.94 6.52
CA PRO A 240 -13.92 20.54 6.63
C PRO A 240 -15.43 20.28 6.47
N PRO A 241 -15.84 19.14 5.89
CA PRO A 241 -17.23 18.79 5.69
C PRO A 241 -18.04 18.80 6.98
N GLN A 242 -19.36 18.99 6.87
CA GLN A 242 -20.28 18.93 8.01
C GLN A 242 -20.34 17.51 8.60
N PRO A 243 -20.56 17.37 9.92
CA PRO A 243 -20.54 16.08 10.63
C PRO A 243 -21.46 15.01 10.02
N TYR A 244 -22.64 15.38 9.56
CA TYR A 244 -23.60 14.45 8.95
C TYR A 244 -23.11 13.81 7.64
N MET A 245 -22.05 14.34 7.02
CA MET A 245 -21.45 13.81 5.80
C MET A 245 -20.33 12.80 6.10
N LEU A 246 -19.82 12.73 7.33
CA LEU A 246 -18.59 12.00 7.65
C LEU A 246 -18.71 10.50 7.39
N ASP A 247 -19.80 9.85 7.76
CA ASP A 247 -19.94 8.41 7.54
C ASP A 247 -19.82 8.08 6.05
N LYS A 248 -20.49 8.85 5.17
CA LYS A 248 -20.40 8.65 3.72
C LYS A 248 -19.01 8.93 3.17
N LEU A 249 -18.39 10.03 3.57
CA LEU A 249 -17.07 10.42 3.10
C LEU A 249 -16.00 9.42 3.56
N MET A 250 -16.11 8.88 4.78
CA MET A 250 -15.20 7.85 5.28
C MET A 250 -15.41 6.51 4.59
N GLU A 251 -16.66 6.15 4.25
CA GLU A 251 -16.92 4.98 3.41
C GLU A 251 -16.26 5.12 2.04
N ASP A 252 -16.38 6.29 1.41
CA ASP A 252 -15.76 6.59 0.12
C ASP A 252 -14.22 6.61 0.22
N PHE A 253 -13.66 7.10 1.34
CA PHE A 253 -12.23 7.04 1.64
C PHE A 253 -11.70 5.60 1.67
N PHE A 254 -12.34 4.69 2.41
CA PHE A 254 -11.92 3.29 2.47
C PHE A 254 -12.11 2.58 1.14
N ARG A 255 -13.18 2.86 0.42
CA ARG A 255 -13.43 2.32 -0.92
C ARG A 255 -12.37 2.79 -1.92
N HIS A 256 -12.00 4.08 -1.89
CA HIS A 256 -10.92 4.62 -2.70
C HIS A 256 -9.61 3.88 -2.42
N TYR A 257 -9.19 3.78 -1.16
CA TYR A 257 -8.00 3.04 -0.78
C TYR A 257 -8.02 1.59 -1.28
N GLN A 258 -9.12 0.86 -1.08
CA GLN A 258 -9.23 -0.53 -1.53
C GLN A 258 -9.12 -0.67 -3.06
N ASN A 259 -9.70 0.24 -3.81
CA ASN A 259 -9.66 0.23 -5.27
C ASN A 259 -8.27 0.60 -5.80
N GLN A 260 -7.59 1.56 -5.16
CA GLN A 260 -6.33 2.12 -5.67
C GLN A 260 -5.07 1.42 -5.17
N LYS A 261 -5.12 0.67 -4.08
CA LYS A 261 -3.94 0.06 -3.44
C LYS A 261 -3.13 -0.89 -4.31
N ARG A 262 -3.67 -1.34 -5.45
CA ARG A 262 -3.00 -2.20 -6.43
C ARG A 262 -2.76 -1.50 -7.77
N LEU A 263 -3.27 -0.31 -7.96
CA LEU A 263 -3.22 0.45 -9.22
C LEU A 263 -2.23 1.60 -9.13
N LEU A 264 -2.37 2.44 -8.10
CA LEU A 264 -1.51 3.61 -7.93
C LEU A 264 -0.13 3.25 -7.40
N HIS A 265 0.85 4.06 -7.81
CA HIS A 265 2.18 4.03 -7.21
C HIS A 265 2.09 4.18 -5.68
N PRO A 266 2.78 3.34 -4.87
CA PRO A 266 2.61 3.34 -3.41
C PRO A 266 2.82 4.69 -2.73
N LEU A 267 3.77 5.51 -3.22
CA LEU A 267 4.03 6.83 -2.65
C LEU A 267 2.92 7.83 -2.99
N ILE A 268 2.32 7.73 -4.17
CA ILE A 268 1.15 8.52 -4.54
C ILE A 268 -0.06 8.10 -3.69
N LEU A 269 -0.31 6.81 -3.56
CA LEU A 269 -1.38 6.30 -2.70
C LEU A 269 -1.19 6.73 -1.24
N ALA A 270 0.04 6.69 -0.72
CA ALA A 270 0.35 7.13 0.64
C ALA A 270 0.03 8.62 0.83
N ALA A 271 0.39 9.46 -0.14
CA ALA A 271 0.07 10.87 -0.14
C ALA A 271 -1.45 11.10 -0.23
N GLU A 272 -2.17 10.38 -1.09
CA GLU A 272 -3.63 10.48 -1.20
C GLU A 272 -4.35 10.03 0.08
N VAL A 273 -3.93 8.94 0.70
CA VAL A 273 -4.49 8.48 1.97
C VAL A 273 -4.33 9.54 3.05
N HIS A 274 -3.16 10.17 3.09
CA HIS A 274 -2.88 11.25 4.04
C HIS A 274 -3.78 12.46 3.77
N GLU A 275 -3.74 13.03 2.56
CA GLU A 275 -4.40 14.29 2.26
C GLU A 275 -5.93 14.17 2.34
N ARG A 276 -6.51 13.04 1.87
CA ARG A 276 -7.95 12.79 1.94
C ARG A 276 -8.44 12.73 3.38
N LEU A 277 -7.71 12.05 4.28
CA LEU A 277 -8.09 12.00 5.69
C LEU A 277 -8.02 13.38 6.33
N VAL A 278 -6.95 14.15 6.08
CA VAL A 278 -6.81 15.51 6.59
C VAL A 278 -7.90 16.44 6.03
N SER A 279 -8.29 16.28 4.77
CA SER A 279 -9.34 17.07 4.13
C SER A 279 -10.73 16.73 4.64
N ILE A 280 -11.05 15.46 4.88
CA ILE A 280 -12.31 15.04 5.53
C ILE A 280 -12.32 15.52 7.00
N HIS A 281 -11.18 15.50 7.66
CA HIS A 281 -11.01 15.94 9.05
C HIS A 281 -12.02 15.28 10.00
N PRO A 282 -12.06 13.94 10.07
CA PRO A 282 -13.16 13.24 10.73
C PRO A 282 -13.16 13.34 12.26
N PHE A 283 -12.09 13.86 12.87
CA PHE A 283 -11.90 13.92 14.32
C PHE A 283 -11.86 15.35 14.84
N ILE A 284 -12.05 15.52 16.15
CA ILE A 284 -11.91 16.83 16.83
C ILE A 284 -10.44 17.25 16.87
N ASP A 285 -9.52 16.32 17.17
CA ASP A 285 -8.07 16.52 17.23
C ASP A 285 -7.38 15.25 16.72
N GLY A 286 -6.07 15.28 16.49
CA GLY A 286 -5.28 14.11 16.09
C GLY A 286 -5.35 13.73 14.60
N ASN A 287 -6.08 14.49 13.77
CA ASN A 287 -6.21 14.18 12.33
C ASN A 287 -4.86 14.14 11.60
N GLY A 288 -3.99 15.12 11.83
CA GLY A 288 -2.66 15.17 11.20
C GLY A 288 -1.77 14.00 11.60
N ARG A 289 -1.66 13.72 12.91
CA ARG A 289 -0.87 12.58 13.43
C ARG A 289 -1.36 11.25 12.88
N THR A 290 -2.67 11.03 12.91
CA THR A 290 -3.29 9.80 12.37
C THR A 290 -3.07 9.67 10.87
N SER A 291 -3.17 10.75 10.09
CA SER A 291 -2.94 10.74 8.64
C SER A 291 -1.49 10.39 8.30
N ARG A 292 -0.51 10.95 9.02
CA ARG A 292 0.91 10.62 8.85
C ARG A 292 1.21 9.16 9.20
N LEU A 293 0.54 8.58 10.21
CA LEU A 293 0.66 7.16 10.52
C LEU A 293 0.05 6.28 9.43
N LEU A 294 -1.13 6.60 8.90
CA LEU A 294 -1.72 5.84 7.77
C LEU A 294 -0.88 5.93 6.50
N MET A 295 -0.29 7.10 6.20
CA MET A 295 0.69 7.26 5.14
C MET A 295 1.84 6.25 5.31
N ASN A 296 2.39 6.14 6.52
CA ASN A 296 3.43 5.18 6.84
C ASN A 296 2.96 3.72 6.75
N VAL A 297 1.71 3.40 7.09
CA VAL A 297 1.16 2.04 6.84
C VAL A 297 1.27 1.68 5.36
N VAL A 298 0.85 2.56 4.45
CA VAL A 298 0.95 2.31 3.00
C VAL A 298 2.40 2.12 2.56
N MET A 299 3.31 2.99 3.01
CA MET A 299 4.73 2.92 2.66
C MET A 299 5.39 1.62 3.14
N LEU A 300 5.24 1.29 4.42
CA LEU A 300 5.82 0.10 5.03
C LEU A 300 5.28 -1.20 4.41
N GLN A 301 3.98 -1.26 4.08
CA GLN A 301 3.38 -2.40 3.39
C GLN A 301 3.97 -2.63 1.99
N ASN A 302 4.54 -1.60 1.38
CA ASN A 302 5.14 -1.64 0.06
C ASN A 302 6.69 -1.63 0.08
N GLY A 303 7.31 -1.91 1.23
CA GLY A 303 8.75 -2.09 1.37
C GLY A 303 9.56 -0.81 1.50
N TYR A 304 8.93 0.36 1.60
CA TYR A 304 9.60 1.61 1.96
C TYR A 304 9.89 1.66 3.47
N THR A 305 10.67 2.63 3.89
CA THR A 305 11.05 2.84 5.29
C THR A 305 10.05 3.73 6.02
N LEU A 306 10.10 3.73 7.36
CA LEU A 306 9.37 4.68 8.18
C LEU A 306 9.82 6.11 7.82
N THR A 307 8.87 6.96 7.45
CA THR A 307 9.13 8.30 6.93
C THR A 307 8.46 9.35 7.81
N HIS A 308 9.16 10.45 8.07
CA HIS A 308 8.59 11.61 8.75
C HIS A 308 8.63 12.84 7.86
N ILE A 309 7.65 13.72 8.03
CA ILE A 309 7.65 15.09 7.51
C ILE A 309 8.28 15.96 8.59
N LYS A 310 9.26 16.80 8.24
CA LYS A 310 9.94 17.66 9.21
C LYS A 310 9.00 18.72 9.80
N GLY A 311 9.09 18.93 11.11
CA GLY A 311 8.26 19.86 11.87
C GLY A 311 8.93 21.20 12.18
N ASP A 312 10.11 21.52 11.65
CA ASP A 312 10.69 22.86 11.72
C ASP A 312 9.81 23.89 11.01
N LEU A 313 9.96 25.15 11.34
CA LEU A 313 9.04 26.20 10.87
C LEU A 313 8.90 26.23 9.34
N SER A 314 10.03 26.12 8.60
CA SER A 314 10.01 26.20 7.14
C SER A 314 9.32 24.97 6.52
N SER A 315 9.66 23.77 6.97
CA SER A 315 9.08 22.51 6.49
C SER A 315 7.59 22.43 6.85
N ARG A 316 7.20 22.88 8.04
CA ARG A 316 5.79 22.93 8.47
C ARG A 316 4.96 23.89 7.62
N LEU A 317 5.50 25.05 7.25
CA LEU A 317 4.83 25.99 6.36
C LEU A 317 4.68 25.42 4.94
N GLU A 318 5.70 24.75 4.42
CA GLU A 318 5.64 24.08 3.13
C GLU A 318 4.59 22.94 3.14
N TYR A 319 4.56 22.16 4.20
CA TYR A 319 3.57 21.09 4.39
C TYR A 319 2.14 21.64 4.39
N TYR A 320 1.86 22.70 5.14
CA TYR A 320 0.52 23.31 5.16
C TYR A 320 0.15 23.94 3.83
N LYS A 321 1.09 24.61 3.17
CA LYS A 321 0.88 25.19 1.84
C LYS A 321 0.59 24.11 0.80
N SER A 322 1.32 23.01 0.81
CA SER A 322 1.11 21.92 -0.12
C SER A 322 -0.25 21.22 0.08
N LEU A 323 -0.71 21.08 1.33
CA LEU A 323 -2.07 20.61 1.62
C LEU A 323 -3.14 21.58 1.14
N GLU A 324 -2.93 22.89 1.33
CA GLU A 324 -3.87 23.91 0.87
C GLU A 324 -4.00 23.90 -0.67
N GLU A 325 -2.90 23.64 -1.40
CA GLU A 325 -2.93 23.49 -2.87
C GLU A 325 -3.87 22.32 -3.28
N VAL A 326 -3.82 21.19 -2.57
CA VAL A 326 -4.77 20.09 -2.81
C VAL A 326 -6.20 20.51 -2.51
N GLN A 327 -6.42 21.07 -1.33
CA GLN A 327 -7.75 21.28 -0.75
C GLN A 327 -8.52 22.41 -1.39
N VAL A 328 -7.83 23.46 -1.86
CA VAL A 328 -8.43 24.69 -2.38
C VAL A 328 -8.27 24.80 -3.90
N ASN A 329 -7.11 24.41 -4.42
CA ASN A 329 -6.76 24.59 -5.83
C ASN A 329 -6.87 23.28 -6.65
N ASN A 330 -7.24 22.16 -6.03
CA ASN A 330 -7.27 20.83 -6.63
C ASN A 330 -5.94 20.44 -7.33
N ASN A 331 -4.83 20.94 -6.79
CA ASN A 331 -3.48 20.65 -7.29
C ASN A 331 -2.72 19.78 -6.30
N PRO A 332 -2.69 18.44 -6.47
CA PRO A 332 -2.04 17.53 -5.52
C PRO A 332 -0.52 17.44 -5.70
N GLU A 333 0.04 17.89 -6.81
CA GLU A 333 1.43 17.66 -7.17
C GLU A 333 2.43 18.21 -6.15
N PRO A 334 2.28 19.44 -5.58
CA PRO A 334 3.19 19.92 -4.53
C PRO A 334 3.21 19.00 -3.29
N PHE A 335 2.06 18.45 -2.91
CA PHE A 335 1.99 17.53 -1.77
C PHE A 335 2.60 16.18 -2.08
N TYR A 336 2.38 15.64 -3.29
CA TYR A 336 3.05 14.42 -3.74
C TYR A 336 4.57 14.60 -3.74
N GLY A 337 5.05 15.72 -4.26
CA GLY A 337 6.49 16.06 -4.25
C GLY A 337 7.09 16.12 -2.85
N LEU A 338 6.38 16.74 -1.90
CA LEU A 338 6.80 16.81 -0.50
C LEU A 338 6.92 15.41 0.12
N VAL A 339 5.92 14.55 -0.08
CA VAL A 339 5.92 13.17 0.44
C VAL A 339 7.05 12.36 -0.19
N VAL A 340 7.21 12.42 -1.51
CA VAL A 340 8.28 11.68 -2.22
C VAL A 340 9.67 12.15 -1.76
N ASN A 341 9.91 13.44 -1.60
CA ASN A 341 11.17 13.98 -1.09
C ASN A 341 11.46 13.51 0.35
N SER A 342 10.41 13.44 1.20
CA SER A 342 10.55 12.92 2.58
C SER A 342 10.94 11.44 2.58
N VAL A 343 10.37 10.64 1.68
CA VAL A 343 10.71 9.21 1.54
C VAL A 343 12.14 9.03 1.02
N ILE A 344 12.56 9.80 0.03
CA ILE A 344 13.94 9.78 -0.49
C ILE A 344 14.93 10.07 0.65
N SER A 345 14.67 11.11 1.45
CA SER A 345 15.51 11.47 2.59
C SER A 345 15.58 10.34 3.61
N SER A 346 14.43 9.76 3.98
CA SER A 346 14.36 8.65 4.92
C SER A 346 15.12 7.41 4.42
N LEU A 347 14.94 7.01 3.16
CA LEU A 347 15.67 5.88 2.56
C LEU A 347 17.19 6.11 2.56
N GLN A 348 17.64 7.34 2.24
CA GLN A 348 19.05 7.69 2.28
C GLN A 348 19.63 7.61 3.70
N GLU A 349 18.87 8.03 4.72
CA GLU A 349 19.27 7.93 6.12
C GLU A 349 19.36 6.46 6.58
N HIS A 350 18.39 5.64 6.23
CA HIS A 350 18.42 4.20 6.50
C HIS A 350 19.62 3.51 5.84
N LEU A 351 19.92 3.85 4.57
CA LEU A 351 21.06 3.29 3.84
C LEU A 351 22.43 3.70 4.41
N LYS A 352 22.53 4.86 5.09
CA LYS A 352 23.78 5.28 5.77
C LYS A 352 24.06 4.48 7.05
N MET A 353 23.06 3.78 7.60
CA MET A 353 23.19 3.02 8.85
C MET A 353 23.54 1.54 8.60
N VAL A 354 23.64 1.12 7.35
CA VAL A 354 23.97 -0.24 6.92
C VAL A 354 25.15 -0.24 5.95
#